data_1193a75f1206a0b690f4e1b61d447b5d
#
_entry.id   1193a75f1206a0b690f4e1b61d447b5d
#
_cell.length_a   1.000
_cell.length_b   1.000
_cell.length_c   1.000
_cell.angle_alpha   90.00
_cell.angle_beta   90.00
_cell.angle_gamma   90.00
#
_symmetry.space_group_name_H-M   'P 1'
#
loop_
_entity.id
_entity.type
_entity.pdbx_description
1 polymer ?
#
loop_
_entity_poly.entity_id
_entity_poly.type
_entity_poly.pdbx_seq_one_letter_code
_entity_poly.pdbx_strand_id
1 'polypeptide(L)'
;MRWIWIDAFTEFESRKRAVAIKNISLAEEHLHDHFPGYPVMPPSLVIEGMAQTAGILVGEARDFAEKVILAKVQRAEFDDYGVPGDQLVYEATIESLKEAAAGIAGTVYRRGSKIGTISLLFSHADRAMTDLGLPEHNFVFNDQFLDLLNTYRAGLRQKQFRDDSVDSTSGDA
;
A
#
# COMPACT_ATOMS: atom_id res chain seq x y z
N MET A 1 5.07 12.48 -13.85
CA MET A 1 5.39 11.73 -12.60
C MET A 1 4.31 10.69 -12.37
N ARG A 2 4.64 9.44 -12.05
CA ARG A 2 3.66 8.46 -11.61
C ARG A 2 3.45 8.63 -10.10
N TRP A 3 2.20 8.72 -9.66
CA TRP A 3 1.86 8.86 -8.25
C TRP A 3 1.84 7.48 -7.57
N ILE A 4 3.04 6.90 -7.38
CA ILE A 4 3.24 5.56 -6.80
C ILE A 4 4.11 5.70 -5.55
N TRP A 5 3.57 5.26 -4.40
CA TRP A 5 4.20 5.40 -3.09
C TRP A 5 4.47 4.06 -2.41
N ILE A 6 4.43 2.97 -3.17
CA ILE A 6 4.89 1.64 -2.79
C ILE A 6 5.79 1.08 -3.91
N ASP A 7 6.82 0.34 -3.57
CA ASP A 7 7.76 -0.24 -4.55
C ASP A 7 7.44 -1.70 -4.85
N ALA A 8 6.94 -2.46 -3.84
CA ALA A 8 6.58 -3.87 -4.00
C ALA A 8 5.67 -4.33 -2.86
N PHE A 9 4.91 -5.39 -3.10
CA PHE A 9 4.33 -6.20 -2.04
C PHE A 9 5.31 -7.29 -1.62
N THR A 10 5.43 -7.53 -0.31
CA THR A 10 6.21 -8.64 0.27
C THR A 10 5.32 -9.76 0.77
N GLU A 11 4.08 -9.44 1.16
CA GLU A 11 3.06 -10.40 1.57
C GLU A 11 1.70 -9.91 1.08
N PHE A 12 0.83 -10.87 0.70
CA PHE A 12 -0.52 -10.55 0.27
C PHE A 12 -1.47 -11.74 0.55
N GLU A 13 -2.36 -11.54 1.49
CA GLU A 13 -3.43 -12.49 1.82
C GLU A 13 -4.77 -11.83 1.44
N SER A 14 -5.39 -12.34 0.38
CA SER A 14 -6.66 -11.82 -0.17
C SER A 14 -7.71 -11.62 0.93
N ARG A 15 -8.39 -10.48 0.91
CA ARG A 15 -9.48 -10.11 1.82
C ARG A 15 -9.07 -9.98 3.30
N LYS A 16 -7.78 -10.02 3.63
CA LYS A 16 -7.31 -10.02 5.01
C LYS A 16 -6.17 -9.05 5.26
N ARG A 17 -5.01 -9.24 4.63
CA ARG A 17 -3.79 -8.50 4.95
C ARG A 17 -2.89 -8.34 3.74
N ALA A 18 -2.24 -7.20 3.65
CA ALA A 18 -1.16 -6.97 2.69
C ALA A 18 0.02 -6.25 3.36
N VAL A 19 1.22 -6.57 2.92
CA VAL A 19 2.44 -5.88 3.32
C VAL A 19 3.14 -5.37 2.08
N ALA A 20 3.39 -4.07 2.04
CA ALA A 20 4.14 -3.41 0.98
C ALA A 20 5.36 -2.69 1.54
N ILE A 21 6.32 -2.42 0.68
CA ILE A 21 7.55 -1.68 1.02
C ILE A 21 7.66 -0.42 0.18
N LYS A 22 8.31 0.61 0.74
CA LYS A 22 8.75 1.83 0.08
C LYS A 22 10.20 2.11 0.48
N ASN A 23 11.10 2.17 -0.50
CA ASN A 23 12.47 2.61 -0.28
C ASN A 23 12.54 4.13 -0.45
N ILE A 24 13.14 4.81 0.51
CA ILE A 24 13.30 6.27 0.48
C ILE A 24 14.67 6.61 -0.11
N SER A 25 14.68 7.31 -1.24
CA SER A 25 15.89 7.73 -1.92
C SER A 25 16.06 9.24 -1.89
N LEU A 26 17.28 9.71 -1.62
CA LEU A 26 17.59 11.15 -1.69
C LEU A 26 17.37 11.74 -3.11
N ALA A 27 17.26 10.89 -4.13
CA ALA A 27 16.94 11.31 -5.50
C ALA A 27 15.46 11.68 -5.69
N GLU A 28 14.59 11.47 -4.69
CA GLU A 28 13.18 11.82 -4.78
C GLU A 28 12.98 13.32 -4.59
N GLU A 29 12.30 13.94 -5.54
CA GLU A 29 12.15 15.40 -5.65
C GLU A 29 11.57 16.04 -4.39
N HIS A 30 10.56 15.42 -3.76
CA HIS A 30 9.93 15.94 -2.54
C HIS A 30 10.85 16.05 -1.34
N LEU A 31 11.99 15.32 -1.32
CA LEU A 31 12.97 15.39 -0.23
C LEU A 31 13.94 16.56 -0.37
N HIS A 32 13.99 17.22 -1.53
CA HIS A 32 14.84 18.38 -1.72
C HIS A 32 14.33 19.60 -0.93
N ASP A 33 13.01 19.71 -0.79
CA ASP A 33 12.34 20.85 -0.14
C ASP A 33 11.76 20.54 1.24
N HIS A 34 11.69 19.26 1.61
CA HIS A 34 11.09 18.82 2.87
C HIS A 34 12.08 18.03 3.75
N PHE A 35 13.03 18.67 4.42
CA PHE A 35 13.39 20.10 4.41
C PHE A 35 14.82 20.28 3.92
N PRO A 36 15.24 21.45 3.41
CA PRO A 36 16.62 21.69 3.03
C PRO A 36 17.61 21.41 4.18
N GLY A 37 18.56 20.49 3.95
CA GLY A 37 19.51 20.04 4.96
C GLY A 37 18.98 19.03 6.00
N TYR A 38 17.69 18.75 6.00
CA TYR A 38 17.06 17.73 6.85
C TYR A 38 15.93 17.00 6.09
N PRO A 39 16.27 16.15 5.11
CA PRO A 39 15.28 15.48 4.28
C PRO A 39 14.54 14.40 5.08
N VAL A 40 13.23 14.56 5.22
CA VAL A 40 12.34 13.57 5.84
C VAL A 40 11.14 13.32 4.94
N MET A 41 10.71 12.07 4.87
CA MET A 41 9.53 11.71 4.11
C MET A 41 8.29 12.35 4.75
N PRO A 42 7.52 13.16 4.01
CA PRO A 42 6.30 13.78 4.53
C PRO A 42 5.33 12.74 5.08
N PRO A 43 4.76 12.92 6.28
CA PRO A 43 3.74 12.01 6.82
C PRO A 43 2.53 11.82 5.89
N SER A 44 2.17 12.84 5.12
CA SER A 44 1.11 12.75 4.09
C SER A 44 1.42 11.71 3.01
N LEU A 45 2.69 11.56 2.61
CA LEU A 45 3.11 10.56 1.63
C LEU A 45 3.24 9.16 2.25
N VAL A 46 3.51 9.08 3.56
CA VAL A 46 3.42 7.82 4.31
C VAL A 46 1.97 7.34 4.37
N ILE A 47 1.02 8.26 4.63
CA ILE A 47 -0.42 7.97 4.59
C ILE A 47 -0.83 7.51 3.18
N GLU A 48 -0.33 8.16 2.14
CA GLU A 48 -0.62 7.78 0.75
C GLU A 48 -0.09 6.37 0.42
N GLY A 49 1.14 6.03 0.84
CA GLY A 49 1.69 4.67 0.69
C GLY A 49 0.83 3.61 1.38
N MET A 50 0.35 3.90 2.59
CA MET A 50 -0.60 3.04 3.30
C MET A 50 -1.94 2.96 2.56
N ALA A 51 -2.45 4.07 2.04
CA ALA A 51 -3.71 4.11 1.30
C ALA A 51 -3.62 3.29 0.00
N GLN A 52 -2.50 3.34 -0.71
CA GLN A 52 -2.27 2.51 -1.90
C GLN A 52 -2.18 1.03 -1.54
N THR A 53 -1.43 0.67 -0.48
CA THR A 53 -1.34 -0.71 0.02
C THR A 53 -2.72 -1.27 0.35
N ALA A 54 -3.50 -0.52 1.14
CA ALA A 54 -4.82 -0.91 1.58
C ALA A 54 -5.87 -0.87 0.45
N GLY A 55 -5.82 0.15 -0.41
CA GLY A 55 -6.72 0.30 -1.54
C GLY A 55 -6.63 -0.85 -2.54
N ILE A 56 -5.39 -1.33 -2.79
CA ILE A 56 -5.15 -2.51 -3.62
C ILE A 56 -5.71 -3.78 -2.96
N LEU A 57 -5.53 -3.93 -1.65
CA LEU A 57 -6.08 -5.06 -0.90
C LEU A 57 -7.62 -5.08 -0.92
N VAL A 58 -8.25 -3.90 -0.75
CA VAL A 58 -9.72 -3.76 -0.82
C VAL A 58 -10.23 -3.98 -2.24
N GLY A 59 -9.55 -3.45 -3.26
CA GLY A 59 -9.91 -3.63 -4.66
C GLY A 59 -9.81 -5.09 -5.10
N GLU A 60 -8.74 -5.78 -4.70
CA GLU A 60 -8.54 -7.20 -5.00
C GLU A 60 -9.62 -8.08 -4.37
N ALA A 61 -10.11 -7.74 -3.19
CA ALA A 61 -11.20 -8.46 -2.53
C ALA A 61 -12.52 -8.50 -3.33
N ARG A 62 -12.64 -7.66 -4.38
CA ARG A 62 -13.75 -7.55 -5.33
C ARG A 62 -13.29 -7.67 -6.79
N ASP A 63 -12.15 -8.32 -7.04
CA ASP A 63 -11.57 -8.52 -8.38
C ASP A 63 -11.37 -7.21 -9.17
N PHE A 64 -11.12 -6.09 -8.46
CA PHE A 64 -10.98 -4.74 -9.02
C PHE A 64 -12.19 -4.25 -9.85
N ALA A 65 -13.36 -4.86 -9.67
CA ALA A 65 -14.56 -4.51 -10.41
C ALA A 65 -15.18 -3.18 -9.96
N GLU A 66 -14.95 -2.78 -8.71
CA GLU A 66 -15.56 -1.59 -8.10
C GLU A 66 -14.52 -0.46 -7.93
N LYS A 67 -14.98 0.80 -7.99
CA LYS A 67 -14.16 1.98 -7.72
C LYS A 67 -13.95 2.13 -6.22
N VAL A 68 -12.75 1.83 -5.73
CA VAL A 68 -12.36 1.97 -4.33
C VAL A 68 -11.69 3.33 -4.12
N ILE A 69 -12.31 4.20 -3.33
CA ILE A 69 -11.82 5.55 -3.06
C ILE A 69 -11.55 5.71 -1.56
N LEU A 70 -10.43 6.35 -1.20
CA LEU A 70 -10.16 6.75 0.17
C LEU A 70 -11.16 7.83 0.59
N ALA A 71 -12.13 7.45 1.41
CA ALA A 71 -13.17 8.35 1.89
C ALA A 71 -12.72 9.18 3.11
N LYS A 72 -11.90 8.57 3.98
CA LYS A 72 -11.47 9.25 5.21
C LYS A 72 -10.19 8.64 5.78
N VAL A 73 -9.27 9.49 6.21
CA VAL A 73 -8.24 9.16 7.19
C VAL A 73 -8.86 9.38 8.57
N GLN A 74 -9.15 8.28 9.28
CA GLN A 74 -9.81 8.36 10.59
C GLN A 74 -8.84 8.76 11.68
N ARG A 75 -7.60 8.22 11.59
CA ARG A 75 -6.49 8.47 12.50
C ARG A 75 -5.17 8.25 11.79
N ALA A 76 -4.17 9.06 12.08
CA ALA A 76 -2.79 8.82 11.71
C ALA A 76 -1.89 9.38 12.82
N GLU A 77 -1.03 8.53 13.37
CA GLU A 77 -0.09 8.86 14.43
C GLU A 77 1.28 8.34 14.06
N PHE A 78 2.31 9.16 14.23
CA PHE A 78 3.68 8.82 13.93
C PHE A 78 4.58 9.18 15.11
N ASP A 79 5.39 8.21 15.54
CA ASP A 79 6.38 8.37 16.61
C ASP A 79 7.75 8.75 16.05
N ASP A 80 7.98 8.51 14.73
CA ASP A 80 9.25 8.78 14.05
C ASP A 80 9.03 8.98 12.54
N TYR A 81 10.08 9.40 11.81
CA TYR A 81 10.05 9.73 10.39
C TYR A 81 10.95 8.80 9.57
N GLY A 82 10.58 8.56 8.32
CA GLY A 82 11.46 7.95 7.31
C GLY A 82 12.43 8.98 6.74
N VAL A 83 13.68 8.58 6.55
CA VAL A 83 14.74 9.41 5.96
C VAL A 83 15.40 8.70 4.77
N PRO A 84 16.13 9.39 3.89
CA PRO A 84 16.88 8.75 2.81
C PRO A 84 17.73 7.58 3.28
N GLY A 85 17.64 6.45 2.58
CA GLY A 85 18.29 5.20 2.93
C GLY A 85 17.44 4.27 3.81
N ASP A 86 16.29 4.72 4.30
CA ASP A 86 15.34 3.84 4.99
C ASP A 86 14.43 3.09 4.01
N GLN A 87 13.98 1.93 4.46
CA GLN A 87 12.84 1.22 3.88
C GLN A 87 11.67 1.30 4.89
N LEU A 88 10.55 1.84 4.44
CA LEU A 88 9.28 1.75 5.16
C LEU A 88 8.56 0.46 4.78
N VAL A 89 7.92 -0.16 5.76
CA VAL A 89 7.05 -1.32 5.57
C VAL A 89 5.64 -0.92 5.99
N TYR A 90 4.70 -1.06 5.07
CA TYR A 90 3.29 -0.80 5.27
C TYR A 90 2.55 -2.12 5.48
N GLU A 91 2.04 -2.36 6.66
CA GLU A 91 1.18 -3.48 6.95
C GLU A 91 -0.26 -3.00 7.05
N ALA A 92 -1.11 -3.43 6.12
CA ALA A 92 -2.53 -3.10 6.07
C ALA A 92 -3.37 -4.35 6.37
N THR A 93 -4.33 -4.23 7.29
CA THR A 93 -5.27 -5.30 7.67
C THR A 93 -6.69 -4.80 7.49
N ILE A 94 -7.55 -5.60 6.84
CA ILE A 94 -8.98 -5.32 6.74
C ILE A 94 -9.65 -5.65 8.09
N GLU A 95 -10.16 -4.62 8.77
CA GLU A 95 -10.96 -4.78 9.99
C GLU A 95 -12.44 -5.00 9.70
N SER A 96 -12.92 -4.39 8.63
CA SER A 96 -14.30 -4.56 8.16
C SER A 96 -14.39 -4.42 6.66
N LEU A 97 -15.12 -5.33 6.02
CA LEU A 97 -15.41 -5.29 4.59
C LEU A 97 -16.92 -5.41 4.40
N LYS A 98 -17.57 -4.27 4.14
CA LYS A 98 -19.00 -4.16 3.90
C LYS A 98 -19.28 -3.89 2.43
N GLU A 99 -20.56 -3.90 2.05
CA GLU A 99 -20.97 -3.69 0.67
C GLU A 99 -20.56 -2.30 0.14
N ALA A 100 -20.69 -1.26 0.94
CA ALA A 100 -20.41 0.13 0.55
C ALA A 100 -19.09 0.70 1.07
N ALA A 101 -18.38 0.00 1.97
CA ALA A 101 -17.19 0.55 2.62
C ALA A 101 -16.29 -0.54 3.21
N ALA A 102 -14.99 -0.21 3.35
CA ALA A 102 -14.01 -1.04 4.02
C ALA A 102 -13.22 -0.22 5.04
N GLY A 103 -13.09 -0.75 6.27
CA GLY A 103 -12.25 -0.20 7.32
C GLY A 103 -10.92 -0.92 7.38
N ILE A 104 -9.84 -0.15 7.52
CA ILE A 104 -8.45 -0.64 7.53
C ILE A 104 -7.73 -0.18 8.78
N ALA A 105 -7.05 -1.10 9.43
CA ALA A 105 -5.96 -0.82 10.36
C ALA A 105 -4.62 -0.95 9.64
N GLY A 106 -3.78 0.08 9.73
CA GLY A 106 -2.46 0.12 9.16
C GLY A 106 -1.37 0.33 10.21
N THR A 107 -0.24 -0.35 10.07
CA THR A 107 0.97 -0.13 10.85
C THR A 107 2.13 0.15 9.93
N VAL A 108 2.95 1.13 10.29
CA VAL A 108 4.16 1.50 9.54
C VAL A 108 5.38 1.12 10.36
N TYR A 109 6.31 0.41 9.72
CA TYR A 109 7.58 0.03 10.34
C TYR A 109 8.76 0.65 9.57
N ARG A 110 9.85 0.87 10.31
CA ARG A 110 11.15 1.26 9.80
C ARG A 110 12.22 0.46 10.55
N ARG A 111 13.11 -0.22 9.83
CA ARG A 111 14.18 -1.05 10.43
C ARG A 111 13.65 -2.04 11.48
N GLY A 112 12.47 -2.63 11.24
CA GLY A 112 11.83 -3.57 12.17
C GLY A 112 11.10 -2.94 13.35
N SER A 113 11.21 -1.63 13.59
CA SER A 113 10.50 -0.92 14.66
C SER A 113 9.24 -0.25 14.11
N LYS A 114 8.14 -0.35 14.86
CA LYS A 114 6.91 0.40 14.57
C LYS A 114 7.16 1.89 14.75
N ILE A 115 6.83 2.67 13.74
CA ILE A 115 6.96 4.14 13.75
C ILE A 115 5.63 4.87 13.58
N GLY A 116 4.53 4.16 13.32
CA GLY A 116 3.23 4.80 13.22
C GLY A 116 2.07 3.84 13.05
N THR A 117 0.87 4.37 13.24
CA THR A 117 -0.41 3.70 12.99
C THR A 117 -1.34 4.59 12.18
N ILE A 118 -2.11 3.99 11.28
CA ILE A 118 -3.02 4.69 10.38
C ILE A 118 -4.32 3.91 10.30
N SER A 119 -5.46 4.57 10.53
CA SER A 119 -6.79 4.00 10.32
C SER A 119 -7.47 4.69 9.14
N LEU A 120 -7.90 3.91 8.16
CA LEU A 120 -8.48 4.39 6.91
C LEU A 120 -9.90 3.84 6.73
N LEU A 121 -10.73 4.64 6.08
CA LEU A 121 -12.03 4.21 5.58
C LEU A 121 -12.06 4.39 4.06
N PHE A 122 -12.27 3.30 3.35
CA PHE A 122 -12.54 3.30 1.91
C PHE A 122 -14.03 3.22 1.63
N SER A 123 -14.46 3.86 0.55
CA SER A 123 -15.80 3.75 0.02
C SER A 123 -15.78 3.05 -1.34
N HIS A 124 -16.75 2.19 -1.58
CA HIS A 124 -17.03 1.66 -2.91
C HIS A 124 -17.90 2.70 -3.63
N ALA A 125 -17.28 3.52 -4.49
CA ALA A 125 -17.90 4.73 -5.04
C ALA A 125 -19.14 4.43 -5.89
N ASP A 126 -19.17 3.29 -6.58
CA ASP A 126 -20.32 2.88 -7.39
C ASP A 126 -21.61 2.66 -6.57
N ARG A 127 -21.48 2.46 -5.26
CA ARG A 127 -22.59 2.20 -4.35
C ARG A 127 -22.91 3.38 -3.41
N ALA A 128 -21.87 4.13 -3.02
CA ALA A 128 -21.99 5.17 -2.01
C ALA A 128 -22.06 6.59 -2.60
N MET A 129 -21.70 6.76 -3.86
CA MET A 129 -21.50 8.07 -4.49
C MET A 129 -22.19 8.20 -5.86
N THR A 130 -23.36 7.56 -6.03
CA THR A 130 -24.16 7.58 -7.26
C THR A 130 -24.51 8.98 -7.73
N ASP A 131 -24.67 9.93 -6.81
CA ASP A 131 -25.08 11.30 -7.10
C ASP A 131 -23.94 12.24 -7.51
N LEU A 132 -22.66 11.78 -7.46
CA LEU A 132 -21.49 12.62 -7.78
C LEU A 132 -21.17 12.69 -9.29
N GLY A 133 -21.94 12.02 -10.15
CA GLY A 133 -21.69 12.03 -11.60
C GLY A 133 -20.31 11.49 -12.00
N LEU A 134 -19.78 10.53 -11.26
CA LEU A 134 -18.50 9.90 -11.56
C LEU A 134 -18.56 9.13 -12.89
N PRO A 135 -17.44 9.05 -13.65
CA PRO A 135 -17.37 8.26 -14.86
C PRO A 135 -17.81 6.81 -14.63
N GLU A 136 -18.53 6.23 -15.59
CA GLU A 136 -18.97 4.82 -15.49
C GLU A 136 -17.80 3.84 -15.48
N HIS A 137 -16.73 4.12 -16.28
CA HIS A 137 -15.54 3.27 -16.31
C HIS A 137 -14.74 3.36 -14.99
N ASN A 138 -14.05 2.29 -14.66
CA ASN A 138 -13.17 2.28 -13.48
C ASN A 138 -11.91 3.10 -13.76
N PHE A 139 -11.87 4.33 -13.28
CA PHE A 139 -10.72 5.24 -13.40
C PHE A 139 -9.70 5.06 -12.26
N VAL A 140 -10.03 4.29 -11.22
CA VAL A 140 -9.14 3.99 -10.08
C VAL A 140 -8.21 2.85 -10.46
N PHE A 141 -8.77 1.74 -10.93
CA PHE A 141 -8.04 0.54 -11.33
C PHE A 141 -8.08 0.40 -12.87
N ASN A 142 -7.36 1.28 -13.55
CA ASN A 142 -7.25 1.25 -15.01
C ASN A 142 -6.23 0.20 -15.48
N ASP A 143 -6.15 -0.05 -16.79
CA ASP A 143 -5.27 -1.06 -17.38
C ASP A 143 -3.80 -0.84 -17.00
N GLN A 144 -3.33 0.42 -16.98
CA GLN A 144 -1.94 0.74 -16.60
C GLN A 144 -1.65 0.37 -15.13
N PHE A 145 -2.64 0.51 -14.26
CA PHE A 145 -2.54 0.11 -12.87
C PHE A 145 -2.50 -1.43 -12.76
N LEU A 146 -3.37 -2.13 -13.49
CA LEU A 146 -3.41 -3.59 -13.49
C LEU A 146 -2.11 -4.20 -14.04
N ASP A 147 -1.49 -3.60 -15.05
CA ASP A 147 -0.17 -3.99 -15.55
C ASP A 147 0.92 -3.84 -14.49
N LEU A 148 0.90 -2.72 -13.76
CA LEU A 148 1.81 -2.48 -12.65
C LEU A 148 1.62 -3.51 -11.53
N LEU A 149 0.36 -3.80 -11.17
CA LEU A 149 0.01 -4.79 -10.16
C LEU A 149 0.49 -6.20 -10.54
N ASN A 150 0.37 -6.57 -11.81
CA ASN A 150 0.87 -7.85 -12.32
C ASN A 150 2.41 -7.94 -12.17
N THR A 151 3.13 -6.83 -12.36
CA THR A 151 4.59 -6.76 -12.11
C THR A 151 4.90 -7.01 -10.63
N TYR A 152 4.16 -6.42 -9.71
CA TYR A 152 4.30 -6.67 -8.27
C TYR A 152 4.00 -8.12 -7.88
N ARG A 153 2.95 -8.71 -8.45
CA ARG A 153 2.58 -10.13 -8.24
C ARG A 153 3.64 -11.09 -8.78
N ALA A 154 4.25 -10.79 -9.90
CA ALA A 154 5.34 -11.59 -10.46
C ALA A 154 6.56 -11.62 -9.51
N GLY A 155 6.88 -10.50 -8.86
CA GLY A 155 7.92 -10.41 -7.84
C GLY A 155 7.65 -11.27 -6.60
N LEU A 156 6.41 -11.34 -6.13
CA LEU A 156 6.00 -12.22 -5.03
C LEU A 156 6.19 -13.70 -5.38
N ARG A 157 5.80 -14.13 -6.57
CA ARG A 157 5.99 -15.52 -7.05
C ARG A 157 7.45 -15.91 -7.14
N GLN A 158 8.32 -15.03 -7.63
CA GLN A 158 9.76 -15.29 -7.71
C GLN A 158 10.40 -15.46 -6.32
N LYS A 159 9.90 -14.75 -5.30
CA LYS A 159 10.39 -14.86 -3.93
C LYS A 159 10.00 -16.21 -3.31
N GLN A 160 8.75 -16.65 -3.50
CA GLN A 160 8.29 -17.98 -3.07
C GLN A 160 9.12 -19.11 -3.68
N PHE A 161 9.41 -19.07 -4.99
CA PHE A 161 10.27 -20.07 -5.64
C PHE A 161 11.70 -20.13 -5.09
N ARG A 162 12.25 -19.01 -4.59
CA ARG A 162 13.58 -18.97 -3.96
C ARG A 162 13.56 -19.58 -2.57
N ASP A 163 12.56 -19.29 -1.78
CA ASP A 163 12.42 -19.82 -0.41
C ASP A 163 12.19 -21.34 -0.44
N ASP A 164 11.33 -21.86 -1.33
CA ASP A 164 11.11 -23.29 -1.51
C ASP A 164 12.35 -24.05 -2.01
N SER A 165 13.25 -23.39 -2.77
CA SER A 165 14.48 -24.00 -3.26
C SER A 165 15.60 -24.09 -2.20
N VAL A 166 15.58 -23.23 -1.19
CA VAL A 166 16.57 -23.23 -0.08
C VAL A 166 16.24 -24.31 0.93
N ASP A 167 14.94 -24.55 1.19
CA ASP A 167 14.51 -25.57 2.17
C ASP A 167 14.73 -27.02 1.64
N SER A 168 14.74 -27.21 0.31
CA SER A 168 14.95 -28.51 -0.29
C SER A 168 16.42 -29.00 -0.30
N THR A 169 17.38 -28.11 0.00
CA THR A 169 18.83 -28.43 0.00
C THR A 169 19.43 -28.70 1.39
N SER A 170 18.64 -28.60 2.47
CA SER A 170 19.12 -28.84 3.85
C SER A 170 18.77 -30.23 4.40
N GLY A 171 18.33 -31.16 3.57
CA GLY A 171 17.82 -32.49 3.94
C GLY A 171 18.74 -33.69 3.70
N ASP A 172 19.99 -33.52 3.26
CA ASP A 172 20.95 -34.63 3.07
C ASP A 172 22.35 -34.25 3.56
N ALA A 173 22.59 -34.47 4.84
CA ALA A 173 23.93 -34.62 5.43
C ALA A 173 23.85 -35.45 6.72
#